data_80c53c78fe75ff74eebd9b515bb0dde0
#
_entry.id   80c53c78fe75ff74eebd9b515bb0dde0
#
_cell.length_a   1.000
_cell.length_b   1.000
_cell.length_c   1.000
_cell.angle_alpha   90.00
_cell.angle_beta   90.00
_cell.angle_gamma   90.00
#
_symmetry.space_group_name_H-M   'P 1'
#
loop_
_entity.id
_entity.type
_entity.pdbx_description
1 polymer ?
#
loop_
_entity_poly.entity_id
_entity_poly.type
_entity_poly.pdbx_seq_one_letter_code
_entity_poly.pdbx_strand_id
1 'polypeptide(L)'
;LMKFAKDGDFSLIGTPNPTDKQKKAKMLYATDQARKMSLDMRMIDPAYGDHPNNKASQCAKQLAKYYRQYDKQKGTQLVFSDLSTWQGNNGGWNVYSEIKHKLISEYGIPASEIRFIQECKSDKAKQKMIDEVNKGNIRVLFGSTSMLGTGVNAQQRIVAVHHLDTPWRPSALEQRDGRAVRKGNEIAKLYADNKVDVIIYAVERSLDSYKFNLLHCKQTFINQLKRGQLSIRTLDEGAMDENTGMNFSEYMAILSGNTDLLERAKLEKKIAGLEAERKSFLRDHAEQEQKRTDMIAENERLEHSIQDAREDLARFNKARRLNADGAVVNDLSIASCKDADIKSM
;
A
#
# COMPACT_ATOMS: atom_id res chain seq x y z
N LEU A 1 -9.94 22.55 -4.29
CA LEU A 1 -9.62 21.38 -3.47
C LEU A 1 -8.88 21.73 -2.18
N MET A 2 -7.87 22.61 -2.22
CA MET A 2 -7.15 23.04 -1.01
C MET A 2 -8.11 23.63 0.04
N LYS A 3 -9.03 24.51 -0.38
CA LYS A 3 -10.06 25.07 0.49
C LYS A 3 -10.99 23.98 1.04
N PHE A 4 -11.46 23.07 0.20
CA PHE A 4 -12.24 21.91 0.64
C PHE A 4 -11.51 21.04 1.67
N ALA A 5 -10.24 20.71 1.41
CA ALA A 5 -9.43 19.90 2.32
C ALA A 5 -9.19 20.58 3.68
N LYS A 6 -9.05 21.91 3.69
CA LYS A 6 -8.89 22.73 4.89
C LYS A 6 -10.20 22.87 5.66
N ASP A 7 -11.20 23.43 5.02
CA ASP A 7 -12.43 23.91 5.67
C ASP A 7 -13.47 22.78 5.82
N GLY A 8 -13.39 21.73 5.00
CA GLY A 8 -14.37 20.63 4.97
C GLY A 8 -15.70 21.04 4.37
N ASP A 9 -15.72 22.09 3.55
CA ASP A 9 -16.92 22.55 2.87
C ASP A 9 -17.19 21.68 1.63
N PHE A 10 -18.08 20.71 1.78
CA PHE A 10 -18.49 19.77 0.73
C PHE A 10 -19.29 20.42 -0.40
N SER A 11 -19.79 21.65 -0.24
CA SER A 11 -20.43 22.38 -1.32
C SER A 11 -19.48 22.65 -2.48
N LEU A 12 -18.18 22.82 -2.17
CA LEU A 12 -17.11 23.04 -3.15
C LEU A 12 -16.85 21.85 -4.09
N ILE A 13 -17.39 20.68 -3.76
CA ILE A 13 -17.30 19.45 -4.57
C ILE A 13 -18.68 18.91 -4.95
N GLY A 14 -19.69 19.79 -4.98
CA GLY A 14 -21.03 19.45 -5.44
C GLY A 14 -21.87 18.60 -4.46
N THR A 15 -21.48 18.52 -3.18
CA THR A 15 -22.19 17.76 -2.15
C THR A 15 -22.54 18.67 -0.96
N PRO A 16 -23.53 19.56 -1.08
CA PRO A 16 -23.81 20.58 -0.06
C PRO A 16 -24.30 20.01 1.27
N ASN A 17 -24.87 18.79 1.28
CA ASN A 17 -25.40 18.12 2.47
C ASN A 17 -24.67 16.80 2.74
N PRO A 18 -23.41 16.82 3.22
CA PRO A 18 -22.66 15.60 3.47
C PRO A 18 -23.16 14.87 4.71
N THR A 19 -23.21 13.55 4.63
CA THR A 19 -23.45 12.68 5.79
C THR A 19 -22.26 12.72 6.74
N ASP A 20 -22.43 12.32 8.00
CA ASP A 20 -21.34 12.26 8.99
C ASP A 20 -20.21 11.30 8.55
N LYS A 21 -20.55 10.21 7.86
CA LYS A 21 -19.57 9.30 7.26
C LYS A 21 -18.72 10.01 6.19
N GLN A 22 -19.34 10.83 5.36
CA GLN A 22 -18.65 11.62 4.34
C GLN A 22 -17.73 12.67 4.97
N LYS A 23 -18.19 13.36 6.02
CA LYS A 23 -17.37 14.34 6.76
C LYS A 23 -16.12 13.69 7.37
N LYS A 24 -16.25 12.49 7.96
CA LYS A 24 -15.10 11.72 8.49
C LYS A 24 -14.14 11.28 7.39
N ALA A 25 -14.65 11.01 6.18
CA ALA A 25 -13.86 10.60 5.03
C ALA A 25 -13.38 11.77 4.15
N LYS A 26 -13.37 13.01 4.65
CA LYS A 26 -13.03 14.24 3.91
C LYS A 26 -11.77 14.10 3.05
N MET A 27 -10.68 13.59 3.63
CA MET A 27 -9.41 13.44 2.91
C MET A 27 -9.46 12.39 1.81
N LEU A 28 -10.27 11.36 1.95
CA LEU A 28 -10.50 10.36 0.89
C LEU A 28 -11.20 11.01 -0.31
N TYR A 29 -12.23 11.83 -0.06
CA TYR A 29 -12.90 12.60 -1.11
C TYR A 29 -11.94 13.58 -1.79
N ALA A 30 -11.12 14.31 -1.01
CA ALA A 30 -10.12 15.21 -1.57
C ALA A 30 -9.12 14.48 -2.48
N THR A 31 -8.67 13.30 -2.06
CA THR A 31 -7.76 12.45 -2.84
C THR A 31 -8.42 11.94 -4.13
N ASP A 32 -9.68 11.49 -4.07
CA ASP A 32 -10.42 11.04 -5.24
C ASP A 32 -10.61 12.19 -6.26
N GLN A 33 -10.98 13.37 -5.80
CA GLN A 33 -11.08 14.55 -6.65
C GLN A 33 -9.72 14.92 -7.29
N ALA A 34 -8.63 14.86 -6.53
CA ALA A 34 -7.30 15.12 -7.06
C ALA A 34 -6.88 14.10 -8.14
N ARG A 35 -7.24 12.82 -7.98
CA ARG A 35 -7.03 11.78 -9.01
C ARG A 35 -7.80 12.08 -10.29
N LYS A 36 -9.08 12.47 -10.16
CA LYS A 36 -9.93 12.84 -11.30
C LYS A 36 -9.36 14.05 -12.04
N MET A 37 -8.98 15.10 -11.31
CA MET A 37 -8.33 16.29 -11.88
C MET A 37 -7.04 15.97 -12.62
N SER A 38 -6.23 15.08 -12.09
CA SER A 38 -4.98 14.66 -12.75
C SER A 38 -5.23 13.86 -14.01
N LEU A 39 -6.37 13.19 -14.14
CA LEU A 39 -6.72 12.44 -15.34
C LEU A 39 -7.34 13.34 -16.40
N ASP A 40 -8.45 14.02 -16.07
CA ASP A 40 -9.11 14.99 -16.91
C ASP A 40 -10.05 15.87 -16.06
N MET A 41 -10.00 17.18 -16.27
CA MET A 41 -10.81 18.14 -15.53
C MET A 41 -12.32 17.99 -15.80
N ARG A 42 -12.69 17.46 -16.96
CA ARG A 42 -14.11 17.15 -17.32
C ARG A 42 -14.74 16.10 -16.40
N MET A 43 -13.93 15.33 -15.66
CA MET A 43 -14.44 14.42 -14.61
C MET A 43 -14.94 15.17 -13.37
N ILE A 44 -14.53 16.41 -13.18
CA ILE A 44 -14.97 17.27 -12.07
C ILE A 44 -16.20 18.06 -12.50
N ASP A 45 -16.07 18.75 -13.62
CA ASP A 45 -17.16 19.55 -14.21
C ASP A 45 -17.08 19.45 -15.73
N PRO A 46 -18.15 18.97 -16.41
CA PRO A 46 -18.21 18.89 -17.86
C PRO A 46 -18.04 20.24 -18.59
N ALA A 47 -18.23 21.36 -17.87
CA ALA A 47 -18.01 22.70 -18.42
C ALA A 47 -16.52 22.99 -18.71
N TYR A 48 -15.58 22.24 -18.12
CA TYR A 48 -14.19 22.30 -18.54
C TYR A 48 -14.05 21.73 -19.94
N GLY A 49 -13.50 22.53 -20.85
CA GLY A 49 -13.23 22.11 -22.22
C GLY A 49 -12.11 21.07 -22.32
N ASP A 50 -11.95 20.54 -23.52
CA ASP A 50 -10.81 19.71 -23.84
C ASP A 50 -9.50 20.55 -23.85
N HIS A 51 -8.40 19.94 -23.42
CA HIS A 51 -7.10 20.58 -23.43
C HIS A 51 -6.07 19.71 -24.16
N PRO A 52 -5.31 20.25 -25.14
CA PRO A 52 -4.39 19.47 -25.97
C PRO A 52 -3.28 18.77 -25.16
N ASN A 53 -2.98 19.25 -23.97
CA ASN A 53 -1.96 18.68 -23.07
C ASN A 53 -2.54 17.85 -21.93
N ASN A 54 -3.84 17.54 -21.91
CA ASN A 54 -4.38 16.60 -20.94
C ASN A 54 -3.90 15.16 -21.25
N LYS A 55 -4.06 14.26 -20.30
CA LYS A 55 -3.59 12.87 -20.44
C LYS A 55 -4.30 12.15 -21.60
N ALA A 56 -5.57 12.43 -21.84
CA ALA A 56 -6.34 11.80 -22.93
C ALA A 56 -5.73 12.17 -24.29
N SER A 57 -5.47 13.45 -24.52
CA SER A 57 -4.87 13.95 -25.78
C SER A 57 -3.45 13.45 -25.97
N GLN A 58 -2.62 13.48 -24.91
CA GLN A 58 -1.25 12.97 -25.00
C GLN A 58 -1.21 11.46 -25.21
N CYS A 59 -2.13 10.71 -24.59
CA CYS A 59 -2.26 9.27 -24.82
C CYS A 59 -2.67 8.98 -26.26
N ALA A 60 -3.69 9.66 -26.80
CA ALA A 60 -4.11 9.50 -28.20
C ALA A 60 -2.95 9.77 -29.17
N LYS A 61 -2.18 10.83 -28.93
CA LYS A 61 -0.99 11.17 -29.73
C LYS A 61 0.07 10.06 -29.71
N GLN A 62 0.39 9.52 -28.54
CA GLN A 62 1.38 8.43 -28.42
C GLN A 62 0.85 7.14 -29.06
N LEU A 63 -0.41 6.78 -28.81
CA LEU A 63 -1.04 5.62 -29.43
C LEU A 63 -0.98 5.68 -30.95
N ALA A 64 -1.30 6.84 -31.53
CA ALA A 64 -1.22 7.06 -32.99
C ALA A 64 0.23 6.97 -33.51
N LYS A 65 1.22 7.44 -32.73
CA LYS A 65 2.64 7.30 -33.07
C LYS A 65 3.04 5.83 -33.21
N TYR A 66 2.79 5.02 -32.18
CA TYR A 66 3.11 3.58 -32.21
C TYR A 66 2.28 2.82 -33.24
N TYR A 67 1.00 3.19 -33.42
CA TYR A 67 0.14 2.61 -34.46
C TYR A 67 0.78 2.74 -35.84
N ARG A 68 1.24 3.94 -36.23
CA ARG A 68 1.89 4.21 -37.50
C ARG A 68 3.28 3.56 -37.61
N GLN A 69 4.08 3.62 -36.53
CA GLN A 69 5.41 3.06 -36.50
C GLN A 69 5.42 1.54 -36.76
N TYR A 70 4.44 0.83 -36.23
CA TYR A 70 4.32 -0.63 -36.35
C TYR A 70 3.12 -1.06 -37.20
N ASP A 71 2.74 -0.26 -38.19
CA ASP A 71 1.57 -0.54 -39.02
C ASP A 71 1.74 -1.80 -39.86
N LYS A 72 2.85 -1.95 -40.56
CA LYS A 72 3.16 -3.12 -41.37
C LYS A 72 3.20 -4.43 -40.56
N GLN A 73 3.62 -4.35 -39.31
CA GLN A 73 3.74 -5.48 -38.40
C GLN A 73 2.44 -5.73 -37.62
N LYS A 74 1.45 -4.87 -37.76
CA LYS A 74 0.23 -4.89 -36.94
C LYS A 74 0.54 -4.96 -35.44
N GLY A 75 1.48 -4.13 -34.97
CA GLY A 75 1.85 -4.04 -33.56
C GLY A 75 0.67 -3.56 -32.71
N THR A 76 0.49 -4.12 -31.54
CA THR A 76 -0.66 -3.85 -30.65
C THR A 76 -0.24 -3.10 -29.41
N GLN A 77 -1.18 -2.41 -28.77
CA GLN A 77 -0.93 -1.58 -27.61
C GLN A 77 -1.99 -1.84 -26.52
N LEU A 78 -1.58 -1.87 -25.25
CA LEU A 78 -2.49 -1.94 -24.12
C LEU A 78 -2.58 -0.59 -23.41
N VAL A 79 -3.78 -0.20 -23.01
CA VAL A 79 -4.02 1.03 -22.26
C VAL A 79 -4.71 0.68 -20.96
N PHE A 80 -4.08 1.04 -19.84
CA PHE A 80 -4.58 0.80 -18.50
C PHE A 80 -5.09 2.08 -17.85
N SER A 81 -6.31 2.04 -17.34
CA SER A 81 -6.85 3.00 -16.37
C SER A 81 -7.88 2.32 -15.50
N ASP A 82 -7.81 2.56 -14.18
CA ASP A 82 -8.82 2.14 -13.23
C ASP A 82 -9.86 3.24 -12.97
N LEU A 83 -9.61 4.46 -13.49
CA LEU A 83 -10.53 5.58 -13.45
C LEU A 83 -11.19 5.80 -14.79
N SER A 84 -12.45 6.27 -14.76
CA SER A 84 -13.21 6.69 -15.95
C SER A 84 -13.23 5.63 -17.06
N THR A 85 -13.44 4.37 -16.65
CA THR A 85 -13.57 3.25 -17.58
C THR A 85 -14.89 3.30 -18.35
N TRP A 86 -14.92 2.65 -19.51
CA TRP A 86 -16.15 2.55 -20.30
C TRP A 86 -17.23 1.75 -19.56
N GLN A 87 -18.46 2.29 -19.52
CA GLN A 87 -19.62 1.72 -18.84
C GLN A 87 -20.80 1.39 -19.78
N GLY A 88 -20.52 1.19 -21.04
CA GLY A 88 -21.55 0.97 -22.06
C GLY A 88 -21.85 2.21 -22.89
N ASN A 89 -22.66 2.04 -23.93
CA ASN A 89 -22.98 3.12 -24.87
C ASN A 89 -23.84 4.24 -24.26
N ASN A 90 -24.57 3.94 -23.19
CA ASN A 90 -25.38 4.91 -22.45
C ASN A 90 -24.62 5.51 -21.25
N GLY A 91 -23.36 5.13 -21.03
CA GLY A 91 -22.49 5.73 -20.04
C GLY A 91 -22.17 7.17 -20.43
N GLY A 92 -22.12 8.08 -19.45
CA GLY A 92 -21.69 9.46 -19.68
C GLY A 92 -20.26 9.54 -20.21
N TRP A 93 -19.74 10.75 -20.32
CA TRP A 93 -18.36 11.00 -20.73
C TRP A 93 -17.37 10.14 -19.92
N ASN A 94 -16.45 9.49 -20.60
CA ASN A 94 -15.36 8.72 -19.97
C ASN A 94 -14.09 8.82 -20.82
N VAL A 95 -12.95 8.66 -20.17
CA VAL A 95 -11.65 8.86 -20.81
C VAL A 95 -11.37 7.83 -21.92
N TYR A 96 -11.90 6.62 -21.81
CA TYR A 96 -11.71 5.59 -22.85
C TYR A 96 -12.40 6.00 -24.16
N SER A 97 -13.66 6.42 -24.07
CA SER A 97 -14.43 6.90 -25.22
C SER A 97 -13.84 8.17 -25.82
N GLU A 98 -13.31 9.07 -24.98
CA GLU A 98 -12.63 10.28 -25.42
C GLU A 98 -11.36 9.97 -26.23
N ILE A 99 -10.50 9.10 -25.72
CA ILE A 99 -9.28 8.70 -26.45
C ILE A 99 -9.65 7.98 -27.74
N LYS A 100 -10.62 7.08 -27.71
CA LYS A 100 -11.12 6.40 -28.93
C LYS A 100 -11.65 7.40 -29.95
N HIS A 101 -12.43 8.38 -29.51
CA HIS A 101 -12.93 9.45 -30.40
C HIS A 101 -11.77 10.21 -31.06
N LYS A 102 -10.77 10.64 -30.28
CA LYS A 102 -9.58 11.32 -30.80
C LYS A 102 -8.80 10.45 -31.79
N LEU A 103 -8.60 9.18 -31.50
CA LEU A 103 -7.92 8.25 -32.39
C LEU A 103 -8.62 8.12 -33.76
N ILE A 104 -9.93 8.14 -33.75
CA ILE A 104 -10.75 8.06 -34.99
C ILE A 104 -10.76 9.41 -35.72
N SER A 105 -11.13 10.48 -35.03
CA SER A 105 -11.37 11.79 -35.65
C SER A 105 -10.08 12.54 -36.00
N GLU A 106 -9.07 12.51 -35.16
CA GLU A 106 -7.83 13.28 -35.36
C GLU A 106 -6.74 12.47 -36.05
N TYR A 107 -6.69 11.15 -35.82
CA TYR A 107 -5.60 10.30 -36.31
C TYR A 107 -6.01 9.30 -37.39
N GLY A 108 -7.32 9.15 -37.69
CA GLY A 108 -7.84 8.30 -38.74
C GLY A 108 -7.73 6.79 -38.49
N ILE A 109 -7.61 6.38 -37.21
CA ILE A 109 -7.50 4.96 -36.87
C ILE A 109 -8.89 4.31 -36.92
N PRO A 110 -9.06 3.15 -37.59
CA PRO A 110 -10.35 2.49 -37.69
C PRO A 110 -10.96 2.14 -36.34
N ALA A 111 -12.25 2.46 -36.15
CA ALA A 111 -12.98 2.18 -34.90
C ALA A 111 -13.00 0.69 -34.54
N SER A 112 -12.95 -0.21 -35.53
CA SER A 112 -12.92 -1.66 -35.35
C SER A 112 -11.64 -2.17 -34.70
N GLU A 113 -10.53 -1.44 -34.84
CA GLU A 113 -9.22 -1.79 -34.29
C GLU A 113 -9.01 -1.28 -32.85
N ILE A 114 -9.99 -0.53 -32.29
CA ILE A 114 -9.95 0.06 -30.96
C ILE A 114 -11.08 -0.54 -30.13
N ARG A 115 -10.75 -1.33 -29.09
CA ARG A 115 -11.75 -2.03 -28.29
C ARG A 115 -11.53 -1.82 -26.80
N PHE A 116 -12.60 -2.01 -26.04
CA PHE A 116 -12.61 -1.99 -24.58
C PHE A 116 -12.87 -3.39 -24.05
N ILE A 117 -12.06 -3.87 -23.12
CA ILE A 117 -12.27 -5.21 -22.54
C ILE A 117 -13.61 -5.33 -21.81
N GLN A 118 -14.16 -4.20 -21.35
CA GLN A 118 -15.48 -4.11 -20.71
C GLN A 118 -16.64 -4.42 -21.65
N GLU A 119 -16.42 -4.44 -22.96
CA GLU A 119 -17.42 -4.89 -23.95
C GLU A 119 -17.72 -6.38 -23.83
N CYS A 120 -16.81 -7.14 -23.20
CA CYS A 120 -16.94 -8.58 -23.04
C CYS A 120 -17.77 -8.93 -21.79
N LYS A 121 -18.91 -9.58 -21.99
CA LYS A 121 -19.80 -10.05 -20.91
C LYS A 121 -19.49 -11.45 -20.40
N SER A 122 -18.59 -12.20 -21.05
CA SER A 122 -18.21 -13.56 -20.68
C SER A 122 -16.73 -13.81 -20.93
N ASP A 123 -16.16 -14.78 -20.24
CA ASP A 123 -14.75 -15.18 -20.41
C ASP A 123 -14.47 -15.67 -21.84
N LYS A 124 -15.43 -16.34 -22.47
CA LYS A 124 -15.31 -16.78 -23.87
C LYS A 124 -15.23 -15.58 -24.83
N ALA A 125 -16.02 -14.53 -24.62
CA ALA A 125 -15.94 -13.31 -25.41
C ALA A 125 -14.62 -12.56 -25.16
N LYS A 126 -14.15 -12.55 -23.91
CA LYS A 126 -12.87 -11.97 -23.55
C LYS A 126 -11.71 -12.69 -24.24
N GLN A 127 -11.70 -14.04 -24.21
CA GLN A 127 -10.67 -14.82 -24.90
C GLN A 127 -10.68 -14.54 -26.41
N LYS A 128 -11.84 -14.51 -27.04
CA LYS A 128 -11.95 -14.17 -28.47
C LYS A 128 -11.38 -12.78 -28.79
N MET A 129 -11.65 -11.79 -27.94
CA MET A 129 -11.09 -10.44 -28.12
C MET A 129 -9.56 -10.44 -28.00
N ILE A 130 -9.02 -11.20 -27.05
CA ILE A 130 -7.57 -11.38 -26.86
C ILE A 130 -6.93 -12.05 -28.07
N ASP A 131 -7.57 -13.06 -28.65
CA ASP A 131 -7.10 -13.74 -29.85
C ASP A 131 -7.05 -12.76 -31.04
N GLU A 132 -8.02 -11.86 -31.16
CA GLU A 132 -8.01 -10.81 -32.18
C GLU A 132 -6.89 -9.77 -31.96
N VAL A 133 -6.53 -9.46 -30.71
CA VAL A 133 -5.35 -8.65 -30.38
C VAL A 133 -4.07 -9.38 -30.80
N ASN A 134 -3.94 -10.65 -30.47
CA ASN A 134 -2.78 -11.46 -30.86
C ASN A 134 -2.63 -11.65 -32.37
N LYS A 135 -3.72 -11.60 -33.15
CA LYS A 135 -3.70 -11.58 -34.62
C LYS A 135 -3.35 -10.20 -35.19
N GLY A 136 -3.47 -9.13 -34.38
CA GLY A 136 -3.28 -7.75 -34.82
C GLY A 136 -4.51 -7.14 -35.52
N ASN A 137 -5.70 -7.73 -35.37
CA ASN A 137 -6.96 -7.17 -35.85
C ASN A 137 -7.49 -6.09 -34.91
N ILE A 138 -7.18 -6.20 -33.60
CA ILE A 138 -7.39 -5.15 -32.62
C ILE A 138 -6.01 -4.61 -32.26
N ARG A 139 -5.76 -3.33 -32.59
CA ARG A 139 -4.47 -2.68 -32.43
C ARG A 139 -4.34 -1.93 -31.09
N VAL A 140 -5.47 -1.50 -30.52
CA VAL A 140 -5.51 -0.79 -29.22
C VAL A 140 -6.59 -1.42 -28.35
N LEU A 141 -6.17 -1.98 -27.21
CA LEU A 141 -7.06 -2.57 -26.22
C LEU A 141 -6.98 -1.80 -24.90
N PHE A 142 -8.11 -1.28 -24.45
CA PHE A 142 -8.25 -0.60 -23.15
C PHE A 142 -8.78 -1.56 -22.09
N GLY A 143 -8.32 -1.39 -20.87
CA GLY A 143 -8.88 -2.11 -19.73
C GLY A 143 -8.36 -1.65 -18.38
N SER A 144 -9.07 -2.03 -17.33
CA SER A 144 -8.64 -1.82 -15.94
C SER A 144 -7.67 -2.90 -15.48
N THR A 145 -6.99 -2.64 -14.35
CA THR A 145 -6.12 -3.65 -13.71
C THR A 145 -6.88 -4.94 -13.44
N SER A 146 -8.12 -4.86 -12.97
CA SER A 146 -8.95 -6.03 -12.67
C SER A 146 -9.33 -6.84 -13.91
N MET A 147 -9.58 -6.17 -15.03
CA MET A 147 -10.07 -6.83 -16.25
C MET A 147 -8.94 -7.37 -17.13
N LEU A 148 -7.84 -6.65 -17.26
CA LEU A 148 -6.68 -7.03 -18.06
C LEU A 148 -5.50 -7.56 -17.23
N GLY A 149 -5.47 -7.27 -15.92
CA GLY A 149 -4.37 -7.64 -15.04
C GLY A 149 -4.33 -9.12 -14.65
N THR A 150 -5.38 -9.91 -14.89
CA THR A 150 -5.42 -11.35 -14.58
C THR A 150 -5.92 -12.18 -15.76
N GLY A 151 -5.27 -13.35 -15.98
CA GLY A 151 -5.74 -14.34 -16.96
C GLY A 151 -5.64 -13.96 -18.44
N VAL A 152 -5.00 -12.84 -18.78
CA VAL A 152 -4.91 -12.34 -20.16
C VAL A 152 -3.55 -12.65 -20.78
N ASN A 153 -3.52 -13.27 -21.97
CA ASN A 153 -2.32 -13.60 -22.73
C ASN A 153 -2.36 -12.88 -24.09
N ALA A 154 -2.22 -11.55 -24.08
CA ALA A 154 -2.31 -10.69 -25.27
C ALA A 154 -0.91 -10.25 -25.81
N GLN A 155 0.18 -10.90 -25.36
CA GLN A 155 1.54 -10.39 -25.51
C GLN A 155 2.15 -10.53 -26.92
N GLN A 156 1.56 -11.31 -27.84
CA GLN A 156 2.28 -11.74 -29.05
C GLN A 156 2.72 -10.59 -29.99
N ARG A 157 2.02 -9.45 -29.96
CA ARG A 157 2.27 -8.30 -30.83
C ARG A 157 2.41 -6.98 -30.10
N ILE A 158 2.49 -6.98 -28.77
CA ILE A 158 2.50 -5.74 -27.99
C ILE A 158 3.83 -5.00 -28.20
N VAL A 159 3.74 -3.74 -28.58
CA VAL A 159 4.87 -2.84 -28.77
C VAL A 159 4.92 -1.74 -27.71
N ALA A 160 3.77 -1.40 -27.10
CA ALA A 160 3.71 -0.41 -26.03
C ALA A 160 2.58 -0.70 -25.05
N VAL A 161 2.80 -0.29 -23.78
CA VAL A 161 1.82 -0.26 -22.71
C VAL A 161 1.69 1.16 -22.20
N HIS A 162 0.47 1.61 -22.01
CA HIS A 162 0.14 2.95 -21.58
C HIS A 162 -0.58 2.93 -20.23
N HIS A 163 -0.05 3.62 -19.23
CA HIS A 163 -0.67 3.79 -17.92
C HIS A 163 -1.21 5.21 -17.78
N LEU A 164 -2.51 5.39 -17.95
CA LEU A 164 -3.20 6.68 -17.76
C LEU A 164 -3.28 7.07 -16.30
N ASP A 165 -3.41 6.08 -15.42
CA ASP A 165 -3.31 6.24 -13.98
C ASP A 165 -2.30 5.25 -13.41
N THR A 166 -1.67 5.61 -12.30
CA THR A 166 -0.79 4.72 -11.55
C THR A 166 -1.56 4.04 -10.42
N PRO A 167 -1.41 2.73 -10.23
CA PRO A 167 -1.97 2.05 -9.07
C PRO A 167 -1.24 2.47 -7.78
N TRP A 168 -1.82 2.12 -6.62
CA TRP A 168 -1.22 2.40 -5.31
C TRP A 168 -0.16 1.38 -4.87
N ARG A 169 -0.14 0.22 -5.53
CA ARG A 169 0.73 -0.91 -5.17
C ARG A 169 1.70 -1.22 -6.30
N PRO A 170 3.00 -1.40 -6.01
CA PRO A 170 3.97 -1.84 -7.02
C PRO A 170 3.57 -3.15 -7.71
N SER A 171 3.02 -4.11 -6.95
CA SER A 171 2.56 -5.38 -7.50
C SER A 171 1.47 -5.23 -8.57
N ALA A 172 0.58 -4.24 -8.45
CA ALA A 172 -0.44 -3.97 -9.45
C ALA A 172 0.17 -3.37 -10.73
N LEU A 173 1.22 -2.54 -10.61
CA LEU A 173 1.96 -2.03 -11.76
C LEU A 173 2.73 -3.15 -12.45
N GLU A 174 3.48 -3.96 -11.69
CA GLU A 174 4.18 -5.16 -12.20
C GLU A 174 3.20 -6.12 -12.89
N GLN A 175 1.98 -6.26 -12.36
CA GLN A 175 0.94 -7.10 -12.94
C GLN A 175 0.46 -6.56 -14.30
N ARG A 176 0.30 -5.24 -14.45
CA ARG A 176 -0.02 -4.61 -15.74
C ARG A 176 1.10 -4.82 -16.75
N ASP A 177 2.33 -4.52 -16.37
CA ASP A 177 3.51 -4.65 -17.23
C ASP A 177 3.76 -6.10 -17.63
N GLY A 178 3.61 -7.02 -16.68
CA GLY A 178 3.75 -8.45 -16.90
C GLY A 178 2.73 -9.05 -17.88
N ARG A 179 1.74 -8.30 -18.36
CA ARG A 179 0.85 -8.74 -19.47
C ARG A 179 1.47 -8.49 -20.84
N ALA A 180 2.32 -7.50 -20.94
CA ALA A 180 2.99 -7.12 -22.18
C ALA A 180 4.41 -7.69 -22.26
N VAL A 181 5.14 -7.66 -21.15
CA VAL A 181 6.54 -8.10 -21.09
C VAL A 181 6.60 -9.61 -20.77
N ARG A 182 6.26 -10.43 -21.76
CA ARG A 182 6.28 -11.90 -21.65
C ARG A 182 6.97 -12.54 -22.85
N LYS A 183 7.42 -13.78 -22.63
CA LYS A 183 7.91 -14.62 -23.74
C LYS A 183 6.82 -14.81 -24.80
N GLY A 184 7.22 -14.91 -26.08
CA GLY A 184 6.30 -15.11 -27.20
C GLY A 184 5.83 -13.84 -27.90
N ASN A 185 6.45 -12.70 -27.63
CA ASN A 185 6.23 -11.46 -28.39
C ASN A 185 7.15 -11.43 -29.60
N GLU A 186 6.63 -11.86 -30.75
CA GLU A 186 7.41 -11.94 -32.00
C GLU A 186 7.72 -10.56 -32.59
N ILE A 187 6.79 -9.63 -32.46
CA ILE A 187 6.98 -8.28 -33.00
C ILE A 187 8.06 -7.54 -32.22
N ALA A 188 8.03 -7.60 -30.90
CA ALA A 188 9.08 -7.00 -30.08
C ALA A 188 10.45 -7.61 -30.40
N LYS A 189 10.52 -8.95 -30.54
CA LYS A 189 11.76 -9.66 -30.83
C LYS A 189 12.35 -9.30 -32.18
N LEU A 190 11.53 -9.19 -33.22
CA LEU A 190 12.00 -9.00 -34.60
C LEU A 190 12.15 -7.52 -35.00
N TYR A 191 11.39 -6.61 -34.42
CA TYR A 191 11.25 -5.25 -34.90
C TYR A 191 11.42 -4.15 -33.84
N ALA A 192 11.61 -4.51 -32.56
CA ALA A 192 11.73 -3.57 -31.46
C ALA A 192 12.85 -3.96 -30.47
N ASP A 193 13.97 -4.52 -30.93
CA ASP A 193 15.12 -4.92 -30.10
C ASP A 193 14.74 -5.77 -28.88
N ASN A 194 13.71 -6.59 -29.01
CA ASN A 194 13.12 -7.39 -27.93
C ASN A 194 12.64 -6.55 -26.73
N LYS A 195 12.16 -5.32 -26.99
CA LYS A 195 11.67 -4.37 -25.98
C LYS A 195 10.19 -4.08 -26.19
N VAL A 196 9.52 -3.76 -25.11
CA VAL A 196 8.17 -3.19 -25.09
C VAL A 196 8.26 -1.88 -24.32
N ASP A 197 7.77 -0.80 -24.91
CA ASP A 197 7.80 0.50 -24.26
C ASP A 197 6.70 0.60 -23.22
N VAL A 198 7.04 1.06 -22.02
CA VAL A 198 6.09 1.36 -20.94
C VAL A 198 5.99 2.86 -20.78
N ILE A 199 4.80 3.40 -21.09
CA ILE A 199 4.55 4.84 -21.10
C ILE A 199 3.59 5.15 -19.95
N ILE A 200 4.04 6.03 -19.06
CA ILE A 200 3.27 6.44 -17.90
C ILE A 200 2.95 7.93 -18.03
N TYR A 201 1.65 8.25 -17.92
CA TYR A 201 1.17 9.62 -18.02
C TYR A 201 1.04 10.22 -16.63
N ALA A 202 1.78 11.28 -16.36
CA ALA A 202 1.76 11.99 -15.09
C ALA A 202 1.65 13.51 -15.32
N VAL A 203 0.91 14.16 -14.45
CA VAL A 203 0.83 15.62 -14.41
C VAL A 203 1.81 16.09 -13.35
N GLU A 204 2.68 17.03 -13.72
CA GLU A 204 3.63 17.65 -12.80
C GLU A 204 2.89 18.37 -11.67
N ARG A 205 3.51 18.40 -10.47
CA ARG A 205 2.97 19.09 -9.28
C ARG A 205 1.54 18.67 -8.94
N SER A 206 1.24 17.38 -9.12
CA SER A 206 -0.06 16.79 -8.84
C SER A 206 0.07 15.53 -7.99
N LEU A 207 -1.08 14.92 -7.69
CA LEU A 207 -1.13 13.63 -6.99
C LEU A 207 -0.34 12.53 -7.73
N ASP A 208 -0.18 12.62 -9.04
CA ASP A 208 0.59 11.63 -9.81
C ASP A 208 2.06 11.62 -9.41
N SER A 209 2.69 12.79 -9.28
CA SER A 209 4.08 12.90 -8.84
C SER A 209 4.31 12.26 -7.48
N TYR A 210 3.37 12.46 -6.56
CA TYR A 210 3.40 11.83 -5.25
C TYR A 210 3.25 10.31 -5.34
N LYS A 211 2.28 9.80 -6.09
CA LYS A 211 2.07 8.36 -6.29
C LYS A 211 3.29 7.68 -6.89
N PHE A 212 3.98 8.35 -7.81
CA PHE A 212 5.23 7.84 -8.38
C PHE A 212 6.32 7.69 -7.33
N ASN A 213 6.54 8.73 -6.54
CA ASN A 213 7.53 8.68 -5.47
C ASN A 213 7.20 7.57 -4.46
N LEU A 214 5.92 7.44 -4.11
CA LEU A 214 5.44 6.39 -3.20
C LEU A 214 5.68 4.99 -3.77
N LEU A 215 5.35 4.76 -5.04
CA LEU A 215 5.60 3.48 -5.71
C LEU A 215 7.09 3.16 -5.76
N HIS A 216 7.93 4.17 -6.05
CA HIS A 216 9.38 4.00 -6.06
C HIS A 216 9.92 3.61 -4.68
N CYS A 217 9.49 4.28 -3.62
CA CYS A 217 9.87 3.96 -2.24
C CYS A 217 9.45 2.53 -1.88
N LYS A 218 8.18 2.17 -2.14
CA LYS A 218 7.67 0.81 -1.89
C LYS A 218 8.44 -0.26 -2.68
N GLN A 219 8.75 -0.01 -3.94
CA GLN A 219 9.51 -0.95 -4.78
C GLN A 219 10.95 -1.11 -4.30
N THR A 220 11.58 -0.02 -3.89
CA THR A 220 12.93 -0.03 -3.31
C THR A 220 12.96 -0.87 -2.04
N PHE A 221 11.97 -0.70 -1.14
CA PHE A 221 11.81 -1.51 0.05
C PHE A 221 11.66 -3.00 -0.25
N ILE A 222 10.74 -3.35 -1.16
CA ILE A 222 10.52 -4.74 -1.58
C ILE A 222 11.81 -5.35 -2.14
N ASN A 223 12.56 -4.60 -2.93
CA ASN A 223 13.83 -5.07 -3.50
C ASN A 223 14.91 -5.27 -2.43
N GLN A 224 15.01 -4.38 -1.46
CA GLN A 224 15.94 -4.51 -0.32
C GLN A 224 15.59 -5.74 0.53
N LEU A 225 14.29 -5.94 0.82
CA LEU A 225 13.82 -7.11 1.55
C LEU A 225 14.15 -8.42 0.81
N LYS A 226 13.87 -8.48 -0.50
CA LYS A 226 14.18 -9.65 -1.34
C LYS A 226 15.69 -9.96 -1.42
N ARG A 227 16.53 -8.94 -1.33
CA ARG A 227 18.01 -9.08 -1.39
C ARG A 227 18.65 -9.30 -0.01
N GLY A 228 17.88 -9.30 1.08
CA GLY A 228 18.40 -9.39 2.43
C GLY A 228 19.22 -8.17 2.89
N GLN A 229 19.14 -7.06 2.16
CA GLN A 229 19.89 -5.83 2.44
C GLN A 229 19.08 -4.89 3.34
N LEU A 230 18.82 -5.31 4.57
CA LEU A 230 18.13 -4.51 5.57
C LEU A 230 19.16 -3.73 6.41
N SER A 231 19.85 -2.77 5.80
CA SER A 231 20.79 -1.89 6.52
C SER A 231 20.09 -0.76 7.31
N ILE A 232 18.80 -0.55 7.14
CA ILE A 232 18.01 0.51 7.78
C ILE A 232 16.86 -0.15 8.53
N ARG A 233 16.78 0.10 9.85
CA ARG A 233 15.78 -0.51 10.76
C ARG A 233 14.34 -0.04 10.54
N THR A 234 14.16 1.15 9.97
CA THR A 234 12.85 1.73 9.71
C THR A 234 12.81 2.22 8.27
N LEU A 235 11.97 1.61 7.48
CA LEU A 235 11.63 2.07 6.15
C LEU A 235 10.28 2.75 6.22
N ASP A 236 10.25 4.02 5.80
CA ASP A 236 9.00 4.72 5.60
C ASP A 236 8.34 4.12 4.34
N GLU A 237 7.40 3.20 4.54
CA GLU A 237 6.59 2.62 3.47
C GLU A 237 5.73 3.67 2.75
N GLY A 238 5.83 4.95 3.18
CA GLY A 238 4.89 5.99 2.78
C GLY A 238 3.49 5.64 3.27
N ALA A 239 2.99 6.37 4.25
CA ALA A 239 1.76 6.05 5.01
C ALA A 239 0.45 6.09 4.23
N MET A 240 0.48 5.92 2.91
CA MET A 240 -0.73 5.86 2.09
C MET A 240 -1.09 4.44 1.71
N ASP A 241 -2.15 3.96 2.31
CA ASP A 241 -2.95 2.84 1.82
C ASP A 241 -4.16 3.38 1.04
N GLU A 242 -4.70 2.59 0.11
CA GLU A 242 -5.92 2.90 -0.65
C GLU A 242 -7.10 3.30 0.26
N ASN A 243 -7.08 2.86 1.52
CA ASN A 243 -8.17 2.99 2.47
C ASN A 243 -8.01 4.16 3.46
N THR A 244 -6.81 4.70 3.66
CA THR A 244 -6.55 5.72 4.69
C THR A 244 -6.46 7.15 4.16
N GLY A 245 -6.19 7.31 2.87
CA GLY A 245 -5.99 8.64 2.27
C GLY A 245 -4.69 9.31 2.72
N MET A 246 -4.43 10.49 2.20
CA MET A 246 -3.30 11.34 2.57
C MET A 246 -3.59 12.10 3.86
N ASN A 247 -2.56 12.38 4.66
CA ASN A 247 -2.73 13.38 5.70
C ASN A 247 -2.83 14.79 5.09
N PHE A 248 -3.37 15.72 5.87
CA PHE A 248 -3.63 17.09 5.38
C PHE A 248 -2.34 17.81 4.93
N SER A 249 -1.25 17.65 5.66
CA SER A 249 0.03 18.30 5.37
C SER A 249 0.67 17.78 4.09
N GLU A 250 0.67 16.47 3.86
CA GLU A 250 1.12 15.84 2.62
C GLU A 250 0.28 16.31 1.42
N TYR A 251 -1.05 16.33 1.58
CA TYR A 251 -1.97 16.79 0.55
C TYR A 251 -1.72 18.24 0.16
N MET A 252 -1.54 19.12 1.16
CA MET A 252 -1.25 20.54 0.94
C MET A 252 0.11 20.73 0.26
N ALA A 253 1.13 19.99 0.68
CA ALA A 253 2.46 20.06 0.08
C ALA A 253 2.45 19.69 -1.41
N ILE A 254 1.72 18.64 -1.78
CA ILE A 254 1.60 18.19 -3.18
C ILE A 254 0.84 19.19 -4.03
N LEU A 255 -0.32 19.66 -3.56
CA LEU A 255 -1.13 20.63 -4.32
C LEU A 255 -0.46 21.99 -4.47
N SER A 256 0.37 22.40 -3.51
CA SER A 256 1.16 23.62 -3.62
C SER A 256 2.34 23.50 -4.57
N GLY A 257 2.72 22.26 -4.94
CA GLY A 257 3.92 22.00 -5.75
C GLY A 257 5.22 22.31 -5.02
N ASN A 258 5.16 22.47 -3.70
CA ASN A 258 6.31 22.81 -2.87
C ASN A 258 6.90 21.56 -2.22
N THR A 259 8.04 21.10 -2.72
CA THR A 259 8.76 19.93 -2.22
C THR A 259 9.23 20.09 -0.78
N ASP A 260 9.55 21.32 -0.36
CA ASP A 260 10.04 21.60 1.00
C ASP A 260 8.95 21.38 2.05
N LEU A 261 7.68 21.68 1.71
CA LEU A 261 6.53 21.37 2.57
C LEU A 261 6.31 19.86 2.71
N LEU A 262 6.59 19.10 1.65
CA LEU A 262 6.50 17.64 1.70
C LEU A 262 7.61 17.04 2.58
N GLU A 263 8.84 17.54 2.44
CA GLU A 263 9.95 17.14 3.30
C GLU A 263 9.70 17.51 4.76
N ARG A 264 9.20 18.70 5.01
CA ARG A 264 8.79 19.16 6.35
C ARG A 264 7.75 18.22 6.96
N ALA A 265 6.68 17.87 6.22
CA ALA A 265 5.65 16.95 6.70
C ALA A 265 6.20 15.55 7.03
N LYS A 266 7.14 15.04 6.21
CA LYS A 266 7.85 13.79 6.48
C LYS A 266 8.71 13.85 7.74
N LEU A 267 9.44 14.95 7.93
CA LEU A 267 10.28 15.16 9.11
C LEU A 267 9.44 15.30 10.38
N GLU A 268 8.34 16.05 10.36
CA GLU A 268 7.40 16.18 11.47
C GLU A 268 6.85 14.81 11.89
N LYS A 269 6.47 13.97 10.92
CA LYS A 269 6.02 12.60 11.19
C LYS A 269 7.10 11.72 11.81
N LYS A 270 8.34 11.83 11.30
CA LYS A 270 9.49 11.12 11.86
C LYS A 270 9.80 11.54 13.29
N ILE A 271 9.73 12.85 13.58
CA ILE A 271 9.89 13.39 14.92
C ILE A 271 8.83 12.81 15.87
N ALA A 272 7.55 12.85 15.46
CA ALA A 272 6.45 12.29 16.27
C ALA A 272 6.64 10.79 16.54
N GLY A 273 7.12 10.02 15.55
CA GLY A 273 7.47 8.61 15.73
C GLY A 273 8.58 8.39 16.75
N LEU A 274 9.67 9.14 16.62
CA LEU A 274 10.82 9.06 17.55
C LEU A 274 10.45 9.52 18.97
N GLU A 275 9.58 10.51 19.12
CA GLU A 275 9.06 10.94 20.42
C GLU A 275 8.21 9.85 21.08
N ALA A 276 7.36 9.15 20.30
CA ALA A 276 6.58 8.03 20.79
C ALA A 276 7.48 6.86 21.22
N GLU A 277 8.49 6.51 20.42
CA GLU A 277 9.50 5.50 20.76
C GLU A 277 10.28 5.88 22.03
N ARG A 278 10.72 7.12 22.14
CA ARG A 278 11.38 7.64 23.33
C ARG A 278 10.50 7.50 24.57
N LYS A 279 9.22 7.86 24.46
CA LYS A 279 8.26 7.74 25.57
C LYS A 279 8.08 6.28 26.01
N SER A 280 7.95 5.35 25.04
CA SER A 280 7.88 3.92 25.33
C SER A 280 9.14 3.43 26.02
N PHE A 281 10.32 3.76 25.49
CA PHE A 281 11.60 3.37 26.08
C PHE A 281 11.75 3.86 27.51
N LEU A 282 11.42 5.13 27.81
CA LEU A 282 11.50 5.67 29.16
C LEU A 282 10.57 4.96 30.13
N ARG A 283 9.37 4.58 29.69
CA ARG A 283 8.42 3.81 30.49
C ARG A 283 8.96 2.40 30.77
N ASP A 284 9.42 1.72 29.74
CA ASP A 284 9.96 0.36 29.85
C ASP A 284 11.22 0.34 30.74
N HIS A 285 12.05 1.37 30.61
CA HIS A 285 13.23 1.53 31.46
C HIS A 285 12.86 1.73 32.96
N ALA A 286 11.86 2.59 33.20
CA ALA A 286 11.37 2.80 34.55
C ALA A 286 10.78 1.51 35.19
N GLU A 287 10.01 0.76 34.39
CA GLU A 287 9.48 -0.54 34.81
C GLU A 287 10.58 -1.56 35.10
N GLN A 288 11.64 -1.59 34.30
CA GLN A 288 12.81 -2.46 34.56
C GLN A 288 13.59 -2.06 35.81
N GLU A 289 13.77 -0.77 36.05
CA GLU A 289 14.38 -0.26 37.27
C GLU A 289 13.57 -0.62 38.52
N GLN A 290 12.25 -0.48 38.45
CA GLN A 290 11.38 -0.88 39.57
C GLN A 290 11.48 -2.38 39.83
N LYS A 291 11.40 -3.22 38.80
CA LYS A 291 11.59 -4.68 38.95
C LYS A 291 12.94 -5.04 39.55
N ARG A 292 14.01 -4.35 39.17
CA ARG A 292 15.34 -4.56 39.74
C ARG A 292 15.35 -4.25 41.24
N THR A 293 14.72 -3.12 41.62
CA THR A 293 14.65 -2.73 43.04
C THR A 293 13.83 -3.74 43.83
N ASP A 294 12.69 -4.19 43.31
CA ASP A 294 11.84 -5.19 43.96
C ASP A 294 12.58 -6.54 44.11
N MET A 295 13.35 -6.96 43.12
CA MET A 295 14.17 -8.19 43.19
C MET A 295 15.29 -8.07 44.21
N ILE A 296 15.94 -6.92 44.36
CA ILE A 296 16.93 -6.69 45.39
C ILE A 296 16.31 -6.83 46.77
N ALA A 297 15.18 -6.16 47.02
CA ALA A 297 14.47 -6.24 48.28
C ALA A 297 14.00 -7.67 48.62
N GLU A 298 13.54 -8.41 47.62
CA GLU A 298 13.15 -9.81 47.80
C GLU A 298 14.36 -10.70 48.10
N ASN A 299 15.50 -10.48 47.45
CA ASN A 299 16.73 -11.21 47.71
C ASN A 299 17.21 -10.99 49.17
N GLU A 300 17.18 -9.75 49.67
CA GLU A 300 17.51 -9.43 51.06
C GLU A 300 16.58 -10.15 52.05
N ARG A 301 15.25 -10.19 51.77
CA ARG A 301 14.28 -10.95 52.58
C ARG A 301 14.59 -12.45 52.60
N LEU A 302 14.92 -13.01 51.45
CA LEU A 302 15.28 -14.43 51.33
C LEU A 302 16.56 -14.75 52.04
N GLU A 303 17.60 -13.88 52.02
CA GLU A 303 18.82 -14.03 52.74
C GLU A 303 18.57 -14.06 54.25
N HIS A 304 17.73 -13.14 54.79
CA HIS A 304 17.31 -13.17 56.19
C HIS A 304 16.56 -14.45 56.52
N SER A 305 15.60 -14.86 55.72
CA SER A 305 14.85 -16.12 55.93
C SER A 305 15.75 -17.36 55.92
N ILE A 306 16.76 -17.40 55.05
CA ILE A 306 17.76 -18.48 55.04
C ILE A 306 18.59 -18.46 56.34
N GLN A 307 18.97 -17.28 56.80
CA GLN A 307 19.74 -17.17 58.06
C GLN A 307 18.90 -17.66 59.24
N ASP A 308 17.65 -17.22 59.37
CA ASP A 308 16.70 -17.65 60.38
C ASP A 308 16.52 -19.19 60.37
N ALA A 309 16.28 -19.74 59.19
CA ALA A 309 16.14 -21.18 58.99
C ALA A 309 17.43 -21.96 59.39
N ARG A 310 18.59 -21.40 59.13
CA ARG A 310 19.89 -22.01 59.58
C ARG A 310 20.01 -21.99 61.08
N GLU A 311 19.63 -20.90 61.75
CA GLU A 311 19.61 -20.79 63.16
C GLU A 311 18.65 -21.77 63.83
N ASP A 312 17.46 -21.88 63.30
CA ASP A 312 16.44 -22.81 63.76
C ASP A 312 16.88 -24.26 63.56
N LEU A 313 17.53 -24.60 62.45
CA LEU A 313 18.09 -25.90 62.17
C LEU A 313 19.24 -26.21 63.19
N ALA A 314 20.08 -25.23 63.50
CA ALA A 314 21.13 -25.37 64.50
C ALA A 314 20.56 -25.62 65.93
N ARG A 315 19.47 -24.87 66.30
CA ARG A 315 18.72 -25.09 67.55
C ARG A 315 18.09 -26.47 67.60
N PHE A 316 17.45 -26.88 66.49
CA PHE A 316 16.85 -28.22 66.36
C PHE A 316 17.92 -29.32 66.51
N ASN A 317 19.05 -29.25 65.83
CA ASN A 317 20.13 -30.22 65.91
C ASN A 317 20.77 -30.29 67.30
N LYS A 318 20.86 -29.17 68.02
CA LYS A 318 21.36 -29.11 69.41
C LYS A 318 20.37 -29.75 70.40
N ALA A 319 19.08 -29.59 70.17
CA ALA A 319 18.00 -30.20 70.99
C ALA A 319 17.80 -31.70 70.69
N ARG A 320 18.33 -32.19 69.59
CA ARG A 320 18.18 -33.57 69.12
C ARG A 320 18.89 -34.53 70.08
N ARG A 321 18.16 -35.52 70.63
CA ARG A 321 18.69 -36.60 71.45
C ARG A 321 18.55 -37.93 70.72
N LEU A 322 19.48 -38.84 70.96
CA LEU A 322 19.41 -40.21 70.51
C LEU A 322 18.98 -41.08 71.69
N ASN A 323 18.05 -41.99 71.48
CA ASN A 323 17.70 -43.02 72.44
C ASN A 323 18.78 -44.14 72.47
N ALA A 324 18.65 -45.08 73.36
CA ALA A 324 19.62 -46.17 73.52
C ALA A 324 19.80 -47.04 72.27
N ASP A 325 18.82 -47.03 71.35
CA ASP A 325 18.79 -47.79 70.08
C ASP A 325 19.36 -46.95 68.93
N GLY A 326 19.82 -45.71 69.16
CA GLY A 326 20.36 -44.80 68.16
C GLY A 326 19.25 -44.08 67.32
N ALA A 327 17.96 -44.21 67.69
CA ALA A 327 16.85 -43.49 67.02
C ALA A 327 16.73 -42.06 67.59
N VAL A 328 16.41 -41.12 66.70
CA VAL A 328 16.23 -39.70 67.05
C VAL A 328 14.96 -39.53 67.86
N VAL A 329 15.12 -39.01 69.10
CA VAL A 329 14.00 -38.59 69.94
C VAL A 329 13.98 -37.07 69.99
N ASN A 330 12.94 -36.48 69.58
CA ASN A 330 12.74 -35.04 69.69
C ASN A 330 11.82 -34.75 70.91
N ASP A 331 12.38 -34.09 71.92
CA ASP A 331 11.58 -33.54 73.01
C ASP A 331 10.91 -32.23 72.57
N LEU A 332 9.94 -32.31 71.69
CA LEU A 332 9.09 -31.19 71.35
C LEU A 332 7.88 -31.17 72.30
N SER A 333 7.84 -30.25 73.26
CA SER A 333 6.65 -29.96 74.02
C SER A 333 6.07 -28.64 73.58
N ILE A 334 4.87 -28.71 72.96
CA ILE A 334 4.06 -27.53 72.74
C ILE A 334 3.17 -27.39 73.97
N ALA A 335 3.15 -26.20 74.59
CA ALA A 335 2.57 -25.93 75.92
C ALA A 335 1.09 -26.31 76.08
N SER A 336 0.39 -26.83 75.06
CA SER A 336 -1.00 -27.24 75.10
C SER A 336 -1.33 -28.59 74.44
N CYS A 337 -0.35 -29.32 73.91
CA CYS A 337 -0.59 -30.58 73.21
C CYS A 337 0.06 -31.75 73.95
N LYS A 338 -0.64 -32.88 74.06
CA LYS A 338 -0.12 -34.16 74.57
C LYS A 338 0.69 -34.85 73.46
N ASP A 339 1.75 -35.60 73.81
CA ASP A 339 2.66 -36.29 72.88
C ASP A 339 1.96 -37.16 71.81
N ALA A 340 0.72 -37.60 72.07
CA ALA A 340 -0.07 -38.38 71.11
C ALA A 340 -0.60 -37.52 69.96
N ASP A 341 -0.88 -36.24 70.17
CA ASP A 341 -1.44 -35.31 69.20
C ASP A 341 -0.37 -34.81 68.18
N ILE A 342 0.90 -34.81 68.63
CA ILE A 342 2.03 -34.38 67.79
C ILE A 342 2.44 -35.49 66.79
N LYS A 343 2.22 -36.75 67.11
CA LYS A 343 2.55 -37.91 66.23
C LYS A 343 1.54 -38.12 65.08
N SER A 344 0.38 -37.43 65.11
CA SER A 344 -0.68 -37.53 64.10
C SER A 344 -0.73 -36.31 63.17
N MET A 345 0.09 -35.30 63.34
CA MET A 345 0.33 -34.19 62.42
C MET A 345 1.57 -34.46 61.57
#